data_a53800863032a7e459e9d4e2263f4438
#
_entry.id   a53800863032a7e459e9d4e2263f4438
#
_cell.length_a   1.000
_cell.length_b   1.000
_cell.length_c   1.000
_cell.angle_alpha   90.00
_cell.angle_beta   90.00
_cell.angle_gamma   90.00
#
_symmetry.space_group_name_H-M   'P 1'
#
loop_
_entity.id
_entity.type
_entity.pdbx_description
1 polymer ?
#
loop_
_entity_poly.entity_id
_entity_poly.type
_entity_poly.pdbx_seq_one_letter_code
_entity_poly.pdbx_strand_id
1 'polypeptide(L)'
;RLVGSEMCIRDRVEVSPAKDQLKIVKRPVPLNDTTPLWTKSPNECTDEEYKEFYRKVFLDYKEPLFWIHLNMDYPFNLKGILYFPKINTEYDSIEGTIKLYNNQVFIADNIKEVIPEFLMLLKGVIDCPDLPLNVSRSALQNDGFVKKISEYITKKVADKLIGMCKTDKEAYEKYWDDISPFIKFGCLKDEKFCDKINDYILFKDINDKYQTLPELLAPVSDDEKSDSESASASDDTKKADNTDANADSSTNTDENKEPEKNTVYYVTDVVQQGQYIKLFKEQGMNAVILDHNIDTSFITQLEQRNDHYKFMRIDADLTESLKDESGADLTEATTTLSEVFKKALNNDKLTVKVENLKNSDVASVLTLSEQGRRMQDMMKMYAAGGMGGMDPSMFAADQTLTLNANNELVKYILDNKDSEHVPMFAEQLYDLAMLSNQPLSVDQMTKFVKRSNDIMLLLTK
;
A
#
# COMPACT_ATOMS: atom_id res chain seq x y z
N ARG A 1 46.19 -4.75 12.16
CA ARG A 1 46.30 -4.53 10.70
C ARG A 1 45.71 -3.21 10.26
N LEU A 2 44.50 -2.90 10.63
CA LEU A 2 43.90 -1.60 10.44
C LEU A 2 44.47 -0.53 11.36
N VAL A 3 44.90 -0.92 12.54
CA VAL A 3 45.62 -0.04 13.48
C VAL A 3 46.84 0.58 12.83
N GLY A 4 47.57 -0.18 12.04
CA GLY A 4 48.73 0.36 11.31
C GLY A 4 48.32 1.34 10.20
N SER A 5 47.23 1.08 9.51
CA SER A 5 46.69 1.97 8.49
C SER A 5 46.11 3.25 9.09
N GLU A 6 45.43 3.12 10.23
CA GLU A 6 44.88 4.26 10.94
C GLU A 6 45.96 5.16 11.52
N MET A 7 47.02 4.59 12.00
CA MET A 7 48.18 5.38 12.43
C MET A 7 48.84 6.12 11.31
N CYS A 8 48.86 5.57 10.09
CA CYS A 8 49.37 6.28 8.91
C CYS A 8 48.42 7.42 8.46
N ILE A 9 47.14 7.24 8.69
CA ILE A 9 46.13 8.26 8.32
C ILE A 9 46.11 9.42 9.31
N ARG A 10 46.47 9.15 10.57
CA ARG A 10 46.36 10.14 11.66
C ARG A 10 47.27 11.28 11.54
N ASP A 11 48.33 11.17 10.72
CA ASP A 11 49.08 11.92 11.28
C ASP A 11 50.11 12.59 10.85
N ARG A 12 50.74 12.88 10.51
CA ARG A 12 51.99 13.61 10.58
C ARG A 12 52.84 13.36 9.37
N VAL A 13 52.69 14.20 8.43
CA VAL A 13 53.79 14.44 7.51
C VAL A 13 54.79 15.37 8.23
N GLU A 14 55.73 14.82 8.91
CA GLU A 14 56.93 15.55 9.34
C GLU A 14 57.82 15.71 8.10
N VAL A 15 57.75 16.88 7.51
CA VAL A 15 58.69 17.25 6.45
C VAL A 15 59.98 17.77 7.13
N SER A 16 61.10 17.12 6.89
CA SER A 16 62.38 17.61 7.33
C SER A 16 62.62 19.06 6.81
N PRO A 17 63.05 19.99 7.65
CA PRO A 17 63.14 21.38 7.26
C PRO A 17 64.31 21.59 6.28
N ALA A 18 64.02 21.64 5.03
CA ALA A 18 64.88 22.33 4.06
C ALA A 18 64.62 23.83 4.17
N LYS A 19 65.61 24.66 3.93
CA LYS A 19 65.62 26.09 4.27
C LYS A 19 64.48 26.92 3.67
N ASP A 20 63.67 26.38 2.76
CA ASP A 20 62.59 27.09 2.06
C ASP A 20 61.27 26.33 2.08
N GLN A 21 61.02 25.43 3.02
CA GLN A 21 59.76 24.70 3.10
C GLN A 21 58.80 25.34 4.09
N LEU A 22 57.59 25.58 3.58
CA LEU A 22 56.45 25.98 4.42
C LEU A 22 56.16 24.87 5.43
N LYS A 23 56.06 25.21 6.71
CA LYS A 23 55.64 24.31 7.77
C LYS A 23 54.23 23.88 7.50
N ILE A 24 54.01 22.60 7.24
CA ILE A 24 52.64 22.04 7.14
C ILE A 24 52.08 22.04 8.57
N VAL A 25 51.03 22.81 8.77
CA VAL A 25 50.30 22.83 10.02
C VAL A 25 49.65 21.46 10.23
N LYS A 26 49.83 20.84 11.39
CA LYS A 26 49.13 19.61 11.78
C LYS A 26 47.66 19.83 11.62
N ARG A 27 46.96 18.92 10.93
CA ARG A 27 45.51 18.93 10.90
C ARG A 27 45.02 18.80 12.33
N PRO A 28 44.17 19.74 12.81
CA PRO A 28 43.69 19.69 14.18
C PRO A 28 42.63 18.57 14.39
N VAL A 29 42.12 18.01 13.29
CA VAL A 29 41.05 17.00 13.26
C VAL A 29 41.61 15.72 12.63
N PRO A 30 41.42 14.53 13.21
CA PRO A 30 41.80 13.26 12.63
C PRO A 30 41.08 13.06 11.28
N LEU A 31 41.73 12.35 10.36
CA LEU A 31 41.14 12.08 9.01
C LEU A 31 39.99 11.09 9.07
N ASN A 32 39.98 10.20 10.05
CA ASN A 32 38.93 9.23 10.31
C ASN A 32 38.26 9.55 11.66
N ASP A 33 37.01 9.22 11.74
CA ASP A 33 36.20 9.36 12.94
C ASP A 33 36.60 8.24 13.94
N THR A 34 37.01 8.59 15.14
CA THR A 34 37.43 7.63 16.18
C THR A 34 36.32 7.30 17.17
N THR A 35 35.22 8.08 17.13
CA THR A 35 34.02 7.89 17.96
C THR A 35 32.80 8.02 17.08
N PRO A 36 32.48 6.96 16.31
CA PRO A 36 31.34 7.01 15.40
C PRO A 36 30.04 7.29 16.13
N LEU A 37 29.12 7.98 15.49
CA LEU A 37 27.85 8.41 16.09
C LEU A 37 27.07 7.26 16.72
N TRP A 38 27.08 6.06 16.09
CA TRP A 38 26.36 4.89 16.61
C TRP A 38 26.90 4.31 17.91
N THR A 39 28.08 4.74 18.36
CA THR A 39 28.67 4.29 19.64
C THR A 39 28.25 5.17 20.81
N LYS A 40 27.74 6.38 20.53
CA LYS A 40 27.23 7.31 21.56
C LYS A 40 25.87 6.83 22.09
N SER A 41 25.49 7.35 23.25
CA SER A 41 24.13 7.17 23.76
C SER A 41 23.12 7.99 22.91
N PRO A 42 21.92 7.46 22.61
CA PRO A 42 20.89 8.21 21.88
C PRO A 42 20.57 9.58 22.50
N ASN A 43 20.62 9.67 23.82
CA ASN A 43 20.33 10.91 24.56
C ASN A 43 21.42 11.99 24.44
N GLU A 44 22.59 11.63 23.94
CA GLU A 44 23.74 12.53 23.75
C GLU A 44 23.85 13.02 22.31
N CYS A 45 22.99 12.55 21.42
CA CYS A 45 23.02 12.86 20.00
C CYS A 45 21.91 13.85 19.64
N THR A 46 22.24 14.84 18.81
CA THR A 46 21.27 15.79 18.28
C THR A 46 20.77 15.34 16.90
N ASP A 47 19.61 15.88 16.48
CA ASP A 47 19.02 15.59 15.17
C ASP A 47 19.95 16.03 14.03
N GLU A 48 20.68 17.13 14.22
CA GLU A 48 21.67 17.61 13.25
C GLU A 48 22.83 16.64 13.10
N GLU A 49 23.33 16.04 14.20
CA GLU A 49 24.38 15.02 14.13
C GLU A 49 23.93 13.78 13.36
N TYR A 50 22.67 13.33 13.53
CA TYR A 50 22.10 12.21 12.76
C TYR A 50 21.98 12.54 11.27
N LYS A 51 21.54 13.73 10.90
CA LYS A 51 21.43 14.15 9.51
C LYS A 51 22.80 14.36 8.85
N GLU A 52 23.75 14.92 9.58
CA GLU A 52 25.13 15.08 9.09
C GLU A 52 25.80 13.72 8.88
N PHE A 53 25.64 12.81 9.85
CA PHE A 53 26.13 11.44 9.73
C PHE A 53 25.55 10.72 8.52
N TYR A 54 24.23 10.84 8.29
CA TYR A 54 23.56 10.27 7.13
C TYR A 54 24.16 10.77 5.82
N ARG A 55 24.30 12.08 5.67
CA ARG A 55 24.92 12.70 4.47
C ARG A 55 26.35 12.26 4.25
N LYS A 56 27.13 12.16 5.32
CA LYS A 56 28.54 11.78 5.27
C LYS A 56 28.75 10.32 4.87
N VAL A 57 27.92 9.40 5.38
CA VAL A 57 28.08 7.96 5.18
C VAL A 57 27.47 7.46 3.89
N PHE A 58 26.31 8.00 3.52
CA PHE A 58 25.54 7.52 2.36
C PHE A 58 25.65 8.44 1.14
N LEU A 59 26.32 9.61 1.28
CA LEU A 59 26.45 10.61 0.21
C LEU A 59 25.10 11.02 -0.40
N ASP A 60 24.06 10.97 0.41
CA ASP A 60 22.70 11.30 0.02
C ASP A 60 22.36 12.72 0.50
N TYR A 61 21.98 13.58 -0.44
CA TYR A 61 21.63 14.97 -0.15
C TYR A 61 20.18 15.12 0.33
N LYS A 62 19.34 14.09 0.13
CA LYS A 62 17.97 14.07 0.67
C LYS A 62 18.04 13.77 2.16
N GLU A 63 17.30 14.49 2.96
CA GLU A 63 17.21 14.19 4.39
C GLU A 63 16.40 12.91 4.62
N PRO A 64 16.80 12.07 5.59
CA PRO A 64 16.00 10.92 5.98
C PRO A 64 14.70 11.39 6.66
N LEU A 65 13.63 10.61 6.55
CA LEU A 65 12.34 10.89 7.19
C LEU A 65 12.48 10.85 8.72
N PHE A 66 13.10 9.80 9.21
CA PHE A 66 13.42 9.57 10.62
C PHE A 66 14.48 8.47 10.75
N TRP A 67 14.91 8.19 11.96
CA TRP A 67 15.91 7.16 12.26
C TRP A 67 15.59 6.40 13.53
N ILE A 68 16.26 5.26 13.67
CA ILE A 68 16.23 4.39 14.84
C ILE A 68 17.65 4.19 15.32
N HIS A 69 17.97 4.66 16.51
CA HIS A 69 19.24 4.38 17.15
C HIS A 69 19.14 3.06 17.92
N LEU A 70 19.89 2.08 17.48
CA LEU A 70 19.97 0.76 18.10
C LEU A 70 21.08 0.79 19.16
N ASN A 71 20.74 0.39 20.38
CA ASN A 71 21.70 0.23 21.46
C ASN A 71 21.23 -0.92 22.35
N MET A 72 21.97 -2.03 22.32
CA MET A 72 21.67 -3.22 23.10
C MET A 72 22.97 -3.84 23.59
N ASP A 73 23.05 -4.10 24.90
CA ASP A 73 24.20 -4.70 25.53
C ASP A 73 23.98 -6.18 25.89
N TYR A 74 22.72 -6.64 26.01
CA TYR A 74 22.38 -8.02 26.35
C TYR A 74 21.13 -8.48 25.59
N PRO A 75 21.06 -9.71 25.05
CA PRO A 75 21.98 -10.85 25.16
C PRO A 75 23.19 -10.80 24.24
N PHE A 76 23.33 -9.78 23.42
CA PHE A 76 24.49 -9.53 22.54
C PHE A 76 24.69 -8.02 22.37
N ASN A 77 25.94 -7.62 22.14
CA ASN A 77 26.24 -6.23 21.88
C ASN A 77 25.84 -5.86 20.45
N LEU A 78 24.91 -4.93 20.32
CA LEU A 78 24.50 -4.40 19.02
C LEU A 78 24.28 -2.90 19.12
N LYS A 79 25.03 -2.16 18.32
CA LYS A 79 24.90 -0.71 18.19
C LYS A 79 24.66 -0.38 16.71
N GLY A 80 23.93 0.69 16.46
CA GLY A 80 23.69 1.06 15.07
C GLY A 80 22.69 2.19 14.91
N ILE A 81 22.55 2.66 13.70
CA ILE A 81 21.56 3.66 13.33
C ILE A 81 20.94 3.20 12.02
N LEU A 82 19.62 3.05 12.02
CA LEU A 82 18.83 2.76 10.82
C LEU A 82 18.08 4.02 10.42
N TYR A 83 18.14 4.38 9.15
CA TYR A 83 17.46 5.54 8.57
C TYR A 83 16.39 5.08 7.61
N PHE A 84 15.25 5.73 7.67
CA PHE A 84 14.19 5.64 6.67
C PHE A 84 14.44 6.73 5.63
N PRO A 85 14.95 6.38 4.43
CA PRO A 85 15.18 7.35 3.38
C PRO A 85 13.86 7.81 2.77
N LYS A 86 13.82 9.00 2.22
CA LYS A 86 12.74 9.42 1.34
C LYS A 86 12.93 8.75 -0.01
N ILE A 87 12.06 7.79 -0.34
CA ILE A 87 12.13 7.01 -1.58
C ILE A 87 11.29 7.70 -2.65
N ASN A 88 11.88 7.97 -3.80
CA ASN A 88 11.15 8.43 -4.97
C ASN A 88 10.95 7.20 -5.87
N THR A 89 9.77 6.56 -5.76
CA THR A 89 9.46 5.28 -6.42
C THR A 89 9.51 5.34 -7.96
N GLU A 90 9.49 6.54 -8.54
CA GLU A 90 9.53 6.70 -10.00
C GLU A 90 10.94 6.62 -10.62
N TYR A 91 12.00 6.95 -9.85
CA TYR A 91 13.34 7.14 -10.43
C TYR A 91 14.48 6.51 -9.61
N ASP A 92 14.28 6.17 -8.34
CA ASP A 92 15.32 5.63 -7.49
C ASP A 92 15.30 4.10 -7.49
N SER A 93 16.45 3.46 -7.65
CA SER A 93 16.59 2.05 -7.34
C SER A 93 16.26 1.87 -5.86
N ILE A 94 15.31 0.99 -5.58
CA ILE A 94 14.76 0.77 -4.23
C ILE A 94 15.75 0.01 -3.32
N GLU A 95 17.04 0.06 -3.62
CA GLU A 95 18.06 -0.60 -2.82
C GLU A 95 18.63 0.35 -1.78
N GLY A 96 18.29 0.09 -0.52
CA GLY A 96 18.95 0.69 0.62
C GLY A 96 20.38 0.15 0.77
N THR A 97 21.12 0.71 1.69
CA THR A 97 22.48 0.24 2.02
C THR A 97 22.64 0.16 3.53
N ILE A 98 22.71 -1.05 4.06
CA ILE A 98 23.02 -1.28 5.48
C ILE A 98 24.44 -1.81 5.58
N LYS A 99 25.30 -1.00 6.19
CA LYS A 99 26.73 -1.31 6.41
C LYS A 99 26.91 -2.06 7.71
N LEU A 100 27.48 -3.26 7.61
CA LEU A 100 27.78 -4.08 8.77
C LEU A 100 29.23 -3.87 9.24
N TYR A 101 29.37 -3.66 10.53
CA TYR A 101 30.65 -3.52 11.25
C TYR A 101 30.76 -4.58 12.34
N ASN A 102 31.98 -4.87 12.71
CA ASN A 102 32.32 -5.67 13.88
C ASN A 102 33.48 -4.96 14.62
N ASN A 103 33.21 -4.49 15.83
CA ASN A 103 34.14 -3.63 16.59
C ASN A 103 34.60 -2.42 15.74
N GLN A 104 33.67 -1.69 15.14
CA GLN A 104 33.93 -0.52 14.31
C GLN A 104 34.74 -0.81 13.03
N VAL A 105 34.94 -2.09 12.68
CA VAL A 105 35.62 -2.51 11.45
C VAL A 105 34.56 -2.91 10.43
N PHE A 106 34.59 -2.29 9.28
CA PHE A 106 33.65 -2.59 8.18
C PHE A 106 33.83 -4.04 7.70
N ILE A 107 32.74 -4.75 7.55
CA ILE A 107 32.68 -6.14 7.08
C ILE A 107 32.15 -6.20 5.66
N ALA A 108 30.90 -5.77 5.45
CA ALA A 108 30.25 -5.79 4.17
C ALA A 108 28.96 -4.94 4.18
N ASP A 109 28.40 -4.74 3.00
CA ASP A 109 27.09 -4.12 2.82
C ASP A 109 26.00 -5.20 2.64
N ASN A 110 24.79 -4.92 3.13
CA ASN A 110 23.54 -5.67 2.85
C ASN A 110 23.67 -7.19 3.02
N ILE A 111 24.20 -7.65 4.15
CA ILE A 111 24.31 -9.09 4.43
C ILE A 111 22.93 -9.66 4.74
N LYS A 112 22.38 -10.43 3.78
CA LYS A 112 21.02 -11.01 3.83
C LYS A 112 20.79 -11.94 5.01
N GLU A 113 21.84 -12.55 5.52
CA GLU A 113 21.79 -13.44 6.67
C GLU A 113 21.48 -12.69 7.99
N VAL A 114 21.93 -11.44 8.11
CA VAL A 114 21.76 -10.62 9.32
C VAL A 114 20.52 -9.73 9.22
N ILE A 115 20.26 -9.22 8.02
CA ILE A 115 19.27 -8.18 7.80
C ILE A 115 18.10 -8.79 7.06
N PRO A 116 16.88 -8.75 7.61
CA PRO A 116 15.68 -9.17 6.90
C PRO A 116 15.55 -8.50 5.53
N GLU A 117 15.10 -9.24 4.54
CA GLU A 117 15.00 -8.77 3.15
C GLU A 117 14.23 -7.44 3.04
N PHE A 118 13.13 -7.30 3.77
CA PHE A 118 12.32 -6.09 3.72
C PHE A 118 13.01 -4.87 4.36
N LEU A 119 13.96 -5.07 5.28
CA LEU A 119 14.74 -3.99 5.87
C LEU A 119 15.88 -3.50 4.96
N MET A 120 16.19 -4.23 3.88
CA MET A 120 17.21 -3.81 2.91
C MET A 120 16.84 -2.56 2.11
N LEU A 121 15.61 -2.09 2.23
CA LEU A 121 15.18 -0.78 1.69
C LEU A 121 15.69 0.40 2.54
N LEU A 122 16.13 0.13 3.77
CA LEU A 122 16.67 1.13 4.68
C LEU A 122 18.15 1.42 4.40
N LYS A 123 18.59 2.59 4.84
CA LYS A 123 20.01 2.92 4.94
C LYS A 123 20.43 2.87 6.41
N GLY A 124 21.61 2.35 6.69
CA GLY A 124 22.01 2.25 8.08
C GLY A 124 23.42 1.71 8.31
N VAL A 125 23.79 1.74 9.57
CA VAL A 125 25.02 1.15 10.09
C VAL A 125 24.65 0.26 11.25
N ILE A 126 25.17 -0.96 11.26
CA ILE A 126 25.00 -1.92 12.34
C ILE A 126 26.41 -2.40 12.75
N ASP A 127 26.71 -2.29 14.03
CA ASP A 127 27.98 -2.78 14.63
C ASP A 127 27.64 -3.83 15.67
N CYS A 128 28.10 -5.05 15.45
CA CYS A 128 27.90 -6.17 16.35
C CYS A 128 29.23 -6.90 16.61
N PRO A 129 29.89 -6.60 17.74
CA PRO A 129 31.12 -7.25 18.13
C PRO A 129 31.04 -8.77 18.30
N ASP A 130 29.88 -9.26 18.74
CA ASP A 130 29.62 -10.67 19.02
C ASP A 130 29.28 -11.50 17.78
N LEU A 131 29.31 -10.89 16.58
CA LEU A 131 28.97 -11.56 15.34
C LEU A 131 29.96 -12.68 15.03
N PRO A 132 29.51 -13.94 14.87
CA PRO A 132 30.39 -15.08 14.61
C PRO A 132 30.87 -15.05 13.14
N LEU A 133 32.02 -14.44 12.94
CA LEU A 133 32.67 -14.35 11.64
C LEU A 133 33.72 -15.46 11.50
N ASN A 134 33.92 -15.96 10.27
CA ASN A 134 35.07 -16.80 9.97
C ASN A 134 36.36 -15.99 9.97
N VAL A 135 37.52 -16.66 9.90
CA VAL A 135 38.86 -16.01 9.94
C VAL A 135 39.03 -14.98 8.81
N SER A 136 38.42 -15.23 7.65
CA SER A 136 38.42 -14.32 6.48
C SER A 136 37.38 -13.23 6.57
N ARG A 137 36.50 -13.26 7.57
CA ARG A 137 35.33 -12.36 7.72
C ARG A 137 34.38 -12.34 6.53
N SER A 138 34.37 -13.39 5.70
CA SER A 138 33.60 -13.49 4.50
C SER A 138 32.30 -14.29 4.65
N ALA A 139 32.11 -15.02 5.75
CA ALA A 139 30.92 -15.82 6.00
C ALA A 139 30.58 -15.86 7.48
N LEU A 140 29.28 -15.97 7.75
CA LEU A 140 28.72 -16.16 9.09
C LEU A 140 28.70 -17.66 9.44
N GLN A 141 29.01 -17.98 10.70
CA GLN A 141 29.15 -19.37 11.13
C GLN A 141 27.99 -19.89 11.98
N ASN A 142 27.05 -19.03 12.39
CA ASN A 142 25.98 -19.43 13.30
C ASN A 142 24.63 -18.81 12.96
N ASP A 143 23.80 -19.55 12.25
CA ASP A 143 22.47 -19.13 11.81
C ASP A 143 21.54 -18.76 12.97
N GLY A 144 21.65 -19.44 14.11
CA GLY A 144 20.77 -19.20 15.26
C GLY A 144 21.02 -17.86 15.96
N PHE A 145 22.27 -17.41 16.00
CA PHE A 145 22.64 -16.11 16.55
C PHE A 145 22.22 -14.97 15.62
N VAL A 146 22.49 -15.13 14.35
CA VAL A 146 22.14 -14.19 13.29
C VAL A 146 20.63 -13.96 13.24
N LYS A 147 19.84 -15.03 13.35
CA LYS A 147 18.39 -14.95 13.41
C LYS A 147 17.88 -14.12 14.59
N LYS A 148 18.50 -14.23 15.77
CA LYS A 148 18.15 -13.41 16.94
C LYS A 148 18.42 -11.93 16.70
N ILE A 149 19.52 -11.58 16.02
CA ILE A 149 19.82 -10.19 15.65
C ILE A 149 18.73 -9.67 14.71
N SER A 150 18.42 -10.42 13.68
CA SER A 150 17.38 -10.11 12.70
C SER A 150 16.02 -9.88 13.38
N GLU A 151 15.58 -10.78 14.26
CA GLU A 151 14.33 -10.64 15.02
C GLU A 151 14.34 -9.40 15.93
N TYR A 152 15.46 -9.09 16.54
CA TYR A 152 15.59 -7.88 17.39
C TYR A 152 15.47 -6.59 16.56
N ILE A 153 16.15 -6.52 15.42
CA ILE A 153 16.06 -5.37 14.52
C ILE A 153 14.64 -5.18 14.05
N THR A 154 13.98 -6.25 13.58
CA THR A 154 12.58 -6.26 13.17
C THR A 154 11.66 -5.73 14.27
N LYS A 155 11.87 -6.22 15.51
CA LYS A 155 11.09 -5.75 16.66
C LYS A 155 11.28 -4.26 16.91
N LYS A 156 12.51 -3.76 16.86
CA LYS A 156 12.81 -2.34 17.10
C LYS A 156 12.21 -1.42 16.02
N VAL A 157 12.22 -1.89 14.78
CA VAL A 157 11.55 -1.18 13.68
C VAL A 157 10.03 -1.12 13.92
N ALA A 158 9.40 -2.24 14.25
CA ALA A 158 7.97 -2.27 14.58
C ALA A 158 7.64 -1.36 15.77
N ASP A 159 8.41 -1.47 16.88
CA ASP A 159 8.20 -0.66 18.09
C ASP A 159 8.31 0.86 17.79
N LYS A 160 9.22 1.28 16.92
CA LYS A 160 9.35 2.69 16.51
C LYS A 160 8.14 3.16 15.71
N LEU A 161 7.69 2.38 14.72
CA LEU A 161 6.53 2.71 13.90
C LEU A 161 5.25 2.79 14.74
N ILE A 162 5.03 1.82 15.63
CA ILE A 162 3.92 1.81 16.58
C ILE A 162 4.00 3.02 17.52
N GLY A 163 5.20 3.32 18.03
CA GLY A 163 5.42 4.49 18.88
C GLY A 163 5.02 5.77 18.17
N MET A 164 5.46 5.98 16.93
CA MET A 164 5.11 7.16 16.13
C MET A 164 3.61 7.28 15.91
N CYS A 165 2.94 6.16 15.54
CA CYS A 165 1.49 6.17 15.35
C CYS A 165 0.72 6.58 16.61
N LYS A 166 1.22 6.20 17.80
CA LYS A 166 0.56 6.49 19.09
C LYS A 166 0.87 7.88 19.63
N THR A 167 2.10 8.37 19.45
CA THR A 167 2.56 9.60 20.11
C THR A 167 2.56 10.82 19.20
N ASP A 168 2.67 10.61 17.88
CA ASP A 168 2.74 11.66 16.86
C ASP A 168 2.08 11.18 15.58
N LYS A 169 0.75 11.03 15.62
CA LYS A 169 -0.05 10.54 14.50
C LYS A 169 0.09 11.44 13.27
N GLU A 170 0.19 12.75 13.45
CA GLU A 170 0.34 13.71 12.34
C GLU A 170 1.66 13.51 11.58
N ALA A 171 2.78 13.34 12.29
CA ALA A 171 4.05 13.04 11.63
C ALA A 171 4.03 11.66 10.97
N TYR A 172 3.37 10.67 11.58
CA TYR A 172 3.22 9.33 11.02
C TYR A 172 2.42 9.35 9.73
N GLU A 173 1.29 10.06 9.67
CA GLU A 173 0.47 10.26 8.47
C GLU A 173 1.26 10.97 7.36
N LYS A 174 2.04 12.00 7.71
CA LYS A 174 2.88 12.74 6.76
C LYS A 174 3.94 11.87 6.09
N TYR A 175 4.46 10.86 6.81
CA TYR A 175 5.46 9.94 6.27
C TYR A 175 4.85 8.71 5.62
N TRP A 176 3.54 8.50 5.78
CA TRP A 176 2.88 7.25 5.42
C TRP A 176 3.06 6.87 3.95
N ASP A 177 2.91 7.80 3.03
CA ASP A 177 3.03 7.52 1.60
C ASP A 177 4.45 7.05 1.23
N ASP A 178 5.48 7.58 1.91
CA ASP A 178 6.87 7.17 1.72
C ASP A 178 7.20 5.81 2.38
N ILE A 179 6.55 5.47 3.52
CA ILE A 179 6.88 4.27 4.30
C ILE A 179 5.93 3.10 4.08
N SER A 180 4.73 3.34 3.55
CA SER A 180 3.70 2.30 3.39
C SER A 180 4.14 1.13 2.52
N PRO A 181 4.83 1.31 1.37
CA PRO A 181 5.31 0.18 0.57
C PRO A 181 6.28 -0.72 1.36
N PHE A 182 7.16 -0.10 2.17
CA PHE A 182 8.09 -0.80 3.04
C PHE A 182 7.36 -1.64 4.09
N ILE A 183 6.37 -1.05 4.78
CA ILE A 183 5.60 -1.73 5.82
C ILE A 183 4.80 -2.88 5.22
N LYS A 184 4.10 -2.65 4.11
CA LYS A 184 3.32 -3.67 3.40
C LYS A 184 4.21 -4.82 2.92
N PHE A 185 5.39 -4.52 2.36
CA PHE A 185 6.36 -5.54 1.97
C PHE A 185 6.88 -6.34 3.18
N GLY A 186 7.13 -5.67 4.30
CA GLY A 186 7.49 -6.31 5.56
C GLY A 186 6.41 -7.27 6.05
N CYS A 187 5.15 -6.88 5.98
CA CYS A 187 4.02 -7.74 6.34
C CYS A 187 3.90 -8.98 5.44
N LEU A 188 4.21 -8.84 4.15
CA LEU A 188 4.20 -9.97 3.21
C LEU A 188 5.34 -10.97 3.48
N LYS A 189 6.47 -10.51 4.01
CA LYS A 189 7.68 -11.34 4.22
C LYS A 189 7.83 -11.89 5.64
N ASP A 190 7.33 -11.21 6.65
CA ASP A 190 7.48 -11.56 8.05
C ASP A 190 6.13 -11.48 8.80
N GLU A 191 5.60 -12.66 9.12
CA GLU A 191 4.32 -12.75 9.86
C GLU A 191 4.37 -12.10 11.23
N LYS A 192 5.48 -12.28 11.98
CA LYS A 192 5.62 -11.69 13.31
C LYS A 192 5.67 -10.17 13.27
N PHE A 193 6.25 -9.61 12.20
CA PHE A 193 6.22 -8.17 11.95
C PHE A 193 4.79 -7.72 11.66
N CYS A 194 4.09 -8.43 10.77
CA CYS A 194 2.71 -8.14 10.41
C CYS A 194 1.78 -8.18 11.65
N ASP A 195 1.87 -9.22 12.48
CA ASP A 195 1.05 -9.35 13.70
C ASP A 195 1.20 -8.17 14.65
N LYS A 196 2.39 -7.57 14.70
CA LYS A 196 2.64 -6.41 15.57
C LYS A 196 2.14 -5.10 14.99
N ILE A 197 2.27 -4.92 13.67
CA ILE A 197 2.02 -3.63 13.03
C ILE A 197 0.60 -3.52 12.45
N ASN A 198 -0.12 -4.62 12.33
CA ASN A 198 -1.40 -4.70 11.62
C ASN A 198 -2.40 -3.61 12.04
N ASP A 199 -2.57 -3.38 13.35
CA ASP A 199 -3.51 -2.40 13.89
C ASP A 199 -3.05 -0.94 13.72
N TYR A 200 -1.82 -0.72 13.23
CA TYR A 200 -1.20 0.59 13.05
C TYR A 200 -0.93 0.91 11.57
N ILE A 201 -1.41 0.06 10.67
CA ILE A 201 -1.36 0.31 9.24
C ILE A 201 -2.42 1.33 8.89
N LEU A 202 -2.02 2.41 8.21
CA LEU A 202 -2.94 3.44 7.78
C LEU A 202 -3.46 3.13 6.38
N PHE A 203 -4.71 3.49 6.17
CA PHE A 203 -5.38 3.49 4.88
C PHE A 203 -5.86 4.90 4.60
N LYS A 204 -5.47 5.45 3.47
CA LYS A 204 -5.95 6.75 3.00
C LYS A 204 -7.32 6.55 2.36
N ASP A 205 -8.32 7.29 2.79
CA ASP A 205 -9.66 7.21 2.21
C ASP A 205 -9.83 8.17 1.02
N ILE A 206 -10.97 8.05 0.35
CA ILE A 206 -11.35 8.91 -0.79
C ILE A 206 -11.57 10.39 -0.38
N ASN A 207 -11.59 10.70 0.90
CA ASN A 207 -11.68 12.06 1.45
C ASN A 207 -10.34 12.59 1.97
N ASP A 208 -9.23 11.93 1.60
CA ASP A 208 -7.86 12.24 2.02
C ASP A 208 -7.59 12.11 3.52
N LYS A 209 -8.41 11.36 4.26
CA LYS A 209 -8.19 11.05 5.67
C LYS A 209 -7.45 9.73 5.82
N TYR A 210 -6.55 9.67 6.80
CA TYR A 210 -5.86 8.43 7.16
C TYR A 210 -6.56 7.76 8.34
N GLN A 211 -6.86 6.48 8.20
CA GLN A 211 -7.53 5.66 9.20
C GLN A 211 -6.80 4.33 9.36
N THR A 212 -6.72 3.83 10.57
CA THR A 212 -6.20 2.48 10.83
C THR A 212 -7.26 1.42 10.46
N LEU A 213 -6.83 0.18 10.27
CA LEU A 213 -7.76 -0.91 9.98
C LEU A 213 -8.86 -1.08 11.05
N PRO A 214 -8.56 -1.02 12.36
CA PRO A 214 -9.59 -1.03 13.39
C PRO A 214 -10.57 0.15 13.30
N GLU A 215 -10.10 1.36 12.95
CA GLU A 215 -10.96 2.54 12.76
C GLU A 215 -11.89 2.37 11.55
N LEU A 216 -11.40 1.77 10.46
CA LEU A 216 -12.21 1.46 9.26
C LEU A 216 -13.29 0.42 9.50
N LEU A 217 -13.04 -0.53 10.41
CA LEU A 217 -13.96 -1.63 10.74
C LEU A 217 -14.91 -1.28 11.89
N ALA A 218 -14.66 -0.15 12.58
CA ALA A 218 -15.54 0.30 13.66
C ALA A 218 -16.92 0.67 13.07
N PRO A 219 -18.02 0.27 13.73
CA PRO A 219 -19.34 0.71 13.30
C PRO A 219 -19.41 2.24 13.36
N VAL A 220 -19.93 2.86 12.31
CA VAL A 220 -20.14 4.32 12.26
C VAL A 220 -21.08 4.69 13.41
N SER A 221 -20.52 5.28 14.47
CA SER A 221 -21.34 5.87 15.51
C SER A 221 -21.95 7.17 15.00
N ASP A 222 -23.26 7.32 15.08
CA ASP A 222 -24.02 8.50 14.61
C ASP A 222 -23.72 9.81 15.37
N ASP A 223 -22.58 9.91 16.06
CA ASP A 223 -22.22 11.02 16.97
C ASP A 223 -21.11 11.94 16.44
N GLU A 224 -20.98 12.15 15.14
CA GLU A 224 -20.16 13.27 14.63
C GLU A 224 -21.01 14.45 14.12
N LYS A 225 -21.88 14.96 14.98
CA LYS A 225 -22.33 16.37 14.94
C LYS A 225 -22.13 16.99 16.30
N SER A 226 -20.95 17.46 16.59
CA SER A 226 -20.67 18.69 17.36
C SER A 226 -19.28 18.69 17.98
N ASP A 227 -18.52 19.70 17.57
CA ASP A 227 -17.62 20.50 18.36
C ASP A 227 -16.50 19.90 19.23
N SER A 228 -15.32 20.32 18.81
CA SER A 228 -14.16 20.67 19.64
C SER A 228 -14.47 20.91 21.12
N GLU A 229 -13.78 20.20 22.02
CA GLU A 229 -12.95 20.79 23.09
C GLU A 229 -12.51 19.76 24.14
N SER A 230 -11.20 19.80 24.34
CA SER A 230 -10.46 19.60 25.62
C SER A 230 -10.53 18.31 26.41
N ALA A 231 -9.41 17.61 26.38
CA ALA A 231 -8.45 17.42 27.48
C ALA A 231 -8.83 16.60 28.71
N SER A 232 -7.92 15.68 28.98
CA SER A 232 -7.36 15.24 30.28
C SER A 232 -7.97 14.05 31.01
N ALA A 233 -7.13 13.03 31.02
CA ALA A 233 -6.63 12.23 32.16
C ALA A 233 -7.60 11.74 33.24
N SER A 234 -7.62 10.44 33.43
CA SER A 234 -7.16 9.71 34.63
C SER A 234 -7.71 8.28 34.63
N ASP A 235 -6.82 7.34 34.60
CA ASP A 235 -6.47 6.31 35.57
C ASP A 235 -7.61 5.82 36.52
N ASP A 236 -7.91 4.56 36.49
CA ASP A 236 -7.83 3.59 37.58
C ASP A 236 -8.70 2.34 37.36
N THR A 237 -8.02 1.24 37.45
CA THR A 237 -8.39 -0.10 37.87
C THR A 237 -9.76 -0.31 38.55
N LYS A 238 -10.50 -1.40 38.20
CA LYS A 238 -10.81 -2.52 39.11
C LYS A 238 -11.59 -3.67 38.46
N LYS A 239 -11.17 -4.82 38.91
CA LYS A 239 -11.58 -6.20 38.73
C LYS A 239 -13.02 -6.56 39.13
N ALA A 240 -13.44 -7.69 38.50
CA ALA A 240 -14.22 -8.81 39.06
C ALA A 240 -15.74 -8.58 39.23
N ASP A 241 -16.65 -9.49 39.04
CA ASP A 241 -16.73 -10.95 39.08
C ASP A 241 -18.18 -11.36 38.73
N ASN A 242 -18.32 -12.52 38.11
CA ASN A 242 -19.42 -13.49 38.11
C ASN A 242 -20.88 -13.08 38.37
N THR A 243 -21.83 -13.52 37.56
CA THR A 243 -22.61 -14.74 37.82
C THR A 243 -23.70 -15.00 36.79
N ASP A 244 -23.91 -16.29 36.56
CA ASP A 244 -24.93 -17.01 35.84
C ASP A 244 -26.38 -16.46 35.90
N ALA A 245 -27.11 -16.63 34.79
CA ALA A 245 -28.41 -17.32 34.80
C ALA A 245 -28.96 -17.61 33.42
N ASN A 246 -29.11 -18.86 33.17
CA ASN A 246 -29.88 -19.66 32.27
C ASN A 246 -31.31 -19.16 31.97
N ALA A 247 -31.75 -19.28 30.67
CA ALA A 247 -33.05 -19.80 30.24
C ALA A 247 -33.18 -19.71 28.70
N ASP A 248 -32.98 -20.81 28.06
CA ASP A 248 -33.90 -21.67 27.29
C ASP A 248 -34.99 -20.95 26.42
N SER A 249 -34.90 -21.09 25.10
CA SER A 249 -35.78 -21.88 24.26
C SER A 249 -35.68 -21.58 22.77
N SER A 250 -35.44 -22.70 22.08
CA SER A 250 -36.00 -23.12 20.79
C SER A 250 -35.63 -22.39 19.52
N THR A 251 -34.73 -23.05 18.79
CA THR A 251 -34.86 -23.55 17.39
C THR A 251 -35.52 -22.64 16.37
N ASN A 252 -34.72 -22.16 15.46
CA ASN A 252 -34.88 -22.49 14.05
C ASN A 252 -33.52 -22.44 13.33
N THR A 253 -33.12 -23.61 12.89
CA THR A 253 -32.04 -23.89 11.97
C THR A 253 -32.37 -23.26 10.62
N ASP A 254 -31.65 -22.21 10.27
CA ASP A 254 -31.30 -21.90 8.89
C ASP A 254 -29.78 -22.00 8.78
N GLU A 255 -29.35 -23.21 8.45
CA GLU A 255 -27.98 -23.50 8.04
C GLU A 255 -27.74 -22.86 6.68
N ASN A 256 -26.80 -21.94 6.62
CA ASN A 256 -26.04 -21.33 5.53
C ASN A 256 -26.15 -19.79 5.42
N LYS A 257 -25.89 -19.08 6.49
CA LYS A 257 -25.34 -17.73 6.36
C LYS A 257 -23.89 -17.81 6.82
N GLU A 258 -22.96 -17.71 5.86
CA GLU A 258 -21.60 -17.29 6.18
C GLU A 258 -21.68 -16.02 7.03
N PRO A 259 -20.88 -15.87 8.10
CA PRO A 259 -20.89 -14.66 8.91
C PRO A 259 -20.68 -13.46 7.99
N GLU A 260 -21.55 -12.46 8.09
CA GLU A 260 -21.42 -11.23 7.29
C GLU A 260 -20.07 -10.60 7.58
N LYS A 261 -19.15 -10.72 6.62
CA LYS A 261 -17.81 -10.10 6.68
C LYS A 261 -17.96 -8.60 6.42
N ASN A 262 -17.36 -7.79 7.26
CA ASN A 262 -17.29 -6.35 7.01
C ASN A 262 -16.58 -6.10 5.68
N THR A 263 -17.22 -5.36 4.77
CA THR A 263 -16.66 -5.07 3.45
C THR A 263 -15.94 -3.73 3.46
N VAL A 264 -14.64 -3.75 3.18
CA VAL A 264 -13.83 -2.54 2.96
C VAL A 264 -13.69 -2.31 1.46
N TYR A 265 -14.26 -1.20 0.97
CA TYR A 265 -14.14 -0.84 -0.45
C TYR A 265 -12.81 -0.17 -0.72
N TYR A 266 -12.22 -0.44 -1.90
CA TYR A 266 -10.95 0.16 -2.27
C TYR A 266 -10.91 0.65 -3.72
N VAL A 267 -10.04 1.62 -3.96
CA VAL A 267 -9.77 2.29 -5.24
C VAL A 267 -8.32 2.04 -5.62
N THR A 268 -8.07 1.66 -6.87
CA THR A 268 -6.70 1.45 -7.37
C THR A 268 -6.23 2.56 -8.31
N ASP A 269 -7.14 3.30 -8.92
CA ASP A 269 -6.86 4.43 -9.80
C ASP A 269 -7.95 5.49 -9.62
N VAL A 270 -7.58 6.59 -8.97
CA VAL A 270 -8.50 7.67 -8.61
C VAL A 270 -9.07 8.36 -9.86
N VAL A 271 -8.30 8.42 -10.95
CA VAL A 271 -8.71 9.08 -12.19
C VAL A 271 -9.68 8.20 -12.97
N GLN A 272 -9.33 6.95 -13.18
CA GLN A 272 -10.18 6.00 -13.92
C GLN A 272 -11.48 5.69 -13.17
N GLN A 273 -11.40 5.54 -11.84
CA GLN A 273 -12.53 5.18 -10.99
C GLN A 273 -13.29 6.40 -10.45
N GLY A 274 -13.01 7.60 -10.97
CA GLY A 274 -13.61 8.84 -10.48
C GLY A 274 -15.13 8.85 -10.49
N GLN A 275 -15.79 8.17 -11.44
CA GLN A 275 -17.24 8.03 -11.50
C GLN A 275 -17.78 7.23 -10.30
N TYR A 276 -17.14 6.13 -9.94
CA TYR A 276 -17.51 5.31 -8.78
C TYR A 276 -17.26 6.03 -7.47
N ILE A 277 -16.12 6.74 -7.36
CA ILE A 277 -15.79 7.58 -6.19
C ILE A 277 -16.89 8.62 -5.97
N LYS A 278 -17.37 9.27 -7.04
CA LYS A 278 -18.44 10.24 -6.95
C LYS A 278 -19.74 9.60 -6.44
N LEU A 279 -20.12 8.45 -6.99
CA LEU A 279 -21.30 7.70 -6.53
C LEU A 279 -21.20 7.31 -5.05
N PHE A 280 -20.03 6.85 -4.59
CA PHE A 280 -19.81 6.50 -3.20
C PHE A 280 -19.93 7.72 -2.28
N LYS A 281 -19.33 8.85 -2.65
CA LYS A 281 -19.44 10.11 -1.88
C LYS A 281 -20.88 10.61 -1.78
N GLU A 282 -21.65 10.55 -2.89
CA GLU A 282 -23.06 10.94 -2.92
C GLU A 282 -23.93 10.10 -1.98
N GLN A 283 -23.54 8.86 -1.74
CA GLN A 283 -24.22 7.93 -0.84
C GLN A 283 -23.66 7.91 0.60
N GLY A 284 -22.68 8.76 0.89
CA GLY A 284 -22.02 8.78 2.21
C GLY A 284 -21.20 7.52 2.50
N MET A 285 -20.85 6.74 1.47
CA MET A 285 -20.01 5.56 1.61
C MET A 285 -18.55 5.93 1.49
N ASN A 286 -17.67 5.16 2.16
CA ASN A 286 -16.23 5.37 2.15
C ASN A 286 -15.52 4.25 1.39
N ALA A 287 -14.34 4.58 0.84
CA ALA A 287 -13.44 3.63 0.22
C ALA A 287 -11.99 4.06 0.49
N VAL A 288 -11.06 3.11 0.50
CA VAL A 288 -9.63 3.36 0.73
C VAL A 288 -8.86 3.36 -0.59
N ILE A 289 -7.83 4.18 -0.69
CA ILE A 289 -6.97 4.28 -1.87
C ILE A 289 -5.81 3.30 -1.72
N LEU A 290 -5.68 2.41 -2.68
CA LEU A 290 -4.66 1.36 -2.77
C LEU A 290 -4.04 1.39 -4.17
N ASP A 291 -3.16 2.35 -4.41
CA ASP A 291 -2.61 2.67 -5.73
C ASP A 291 -1.25 2.04 -6.02
N HIS A 292 -0.66 1.36 -5.03
CA HIS A 292 0.60 0.67 -5.20
C HIS A 292 0.43 -0.79 -5.66
N ASN A 293 1.32 -1.26 -6.52
CA ASN A 293 1.31 -2.65 -7.02
C ASN A 293 1.36 -3.72 -5.92
N ILE A 294 1.91 -3.39 -4.76
CA ILE A 294 2.00 -4.31 -3.62
C ILE A 294 0.66 -4.49 -2.90
N ASP A 295 -0.26 -3.56 -3.06
CA ASP A 295 -1.49 -3.50 -2.28
C ASP A 295 -2.40 -4.70 -2.50
N THR A 296 -2.52 -5.17 -3.74
CA THR A 296 -3.34 -6.34 -4.06
C THR A 296 -2.87 -7.60 -3.32
N SER A 297 -1.55 -7.82 -3.27
CA SER A 297 -0.96 -8.94 -2.53
C SER A 297 -1.15 -8.77 -1.03
N PHE A 298 -1.00 -7.53 -0.55
CA PHE A 298 -1.11 -7.20 0.86
C PHE A 298 -2.53 -7.40 1.39
N ILE A 299 -3.57 -6.87 0.72
CA ILE A 299 -4.97 -7.06 1.15
C ILE A 299 -5.40 -8.52 1.06
N THR A 300 -4.91 -9.27 0.06
CA THR A 300 -5.17 -10.70 -0.05
C THR A 300 -4.61 -11.47 1.15
N GLN A 301 -3.40 -11.13 1.61
CA GLN A 301 -2.82 -11.72 2.81
C GLN A 301 -3.61 -11.34 4.08
N LEU A 302 -4.06 -10.09 4.18
CA LEU A 302 -4.88 -9.64 5.32
C LEU A 302 -6.19 -10.42 5.41
N GLU A 303 -6.88 -10.65 4.29
CA GLU A 303 -8.11 -11.47 4.24
C GLU A 303 -7.86 -12.95 4.59
N GLN A 304 -6.73 -13.51 4.16
CA GLN A 304 -6.38 -14.90 4.51
C GLN A 304 -6.10 -15.09 6.00
N ARG A 305 -5.64 -14.03 6.67
CA ARG A 305 -5.30 -14.06 8.10
C ARG A 305 -6.48 -13.75 9.01
N ASN A 306 -7.53 -13.13 8.46
CA ASN A 306 -8.68 -12.69 9.24
C ASN A 306 -9.99 -12.84 8.46
N ASP A 307 -10.87 -13.65 8.98
CA ASP A 307 -12.16 -13.95 8.34
C ASP A 307 -13.26 -12.91 8.60
N HIS A 308 -12.98 -11.86 9.40
CA HIS A 308 -14.00 -10.88 9.79
C HIS A 308 -14.24 -9.79 8.77
N TYR A 309 -13.36 -9.61 7.79
CA TYR A 309 -13.51 -8.59 6.75
C TYR A 309 -13.04 -9.09 5.38
N LYS A 310 -13.50 -8.40 4.35
CA LYS A 310 -13.05 -8.60 2.97
C LYS A 310 -12.83 -7.26 2.30
N PHE A 311 -11.88 -7.22 1.38
CA PHE A 311 -11.67 -6.06 0.53
C PHE A 311 -12.39 -6.25 -0.80
N MET A 312 -13.13 -5.24 -1.24
CA MET A 312 -13.84 -5.25 -2.50
C MET A 312 -13.51 -3.96 -3.27
N ARG A 313 -13.10 -4.11 -4.51
CA ARG A 313 -12.82 -2.96 -5.34
C ARG A 313 -14.12 -2.21 -5.63
N ILE A 314 -14.05 -0.86 -5.64
CA ILE A 314 -15.21 0.03 -5.77
C ILE A 314 -16.06 -0.23 -7.02
N ASP A 315 -15.48 -0.85 -8.05
CA ASP A 315 -16.12 -1.20 -9.32
C ASP A 315 -16.38 -2.71 -9.50
N ALA A 316 -16.19 -3.51 -8.45
CA ALA A 316 -16.37 -4.96 -8.50
C ALA A 316 -17.87 -5.35 -8.47
N ASP A 317 -18.67 -4.61 -7.72
CA ASP A 317 -20.12 -4.83 -7.66
C ASP A 317 -20.85 -3.52 -7.35
N LEU A 318 -22.08 -3.41 -7.79
CA LEU A 318 -22.96 -2.32 -7.41
C LEU A 318 -23.63 -2.68 -6.09
N THR A 319 -23.33 -1.92 -5.06
CA THR A 319 -23.93 -2.14 -3.75
C THR A 319 -25.42 -1.85 -3.74
N GLU A 320 -26.16 -2.53 -2.87
CA GLU A 320 -27.59 -2.29 -2.69
C GLU A 320 -27.90 -0.81 -2.40
N SER A 321 -26.99 -0.10 -1.74
CA SER A 321 -27.14 1.32 -1.43
C SER A 321 -27.13 2.24 -2.67
N LEU A 322 -26.53 1.80 -3.78
CA LEU A 322 -26.52 2.54 -5.05
C LEU A 322 -27.78 2.27 -5.90
N LYS A 323 -28.53 1.22 -5.57
CA LYS A 323 -29.77 0.87 -6.25
C LYS A 323 -30.94 1.67 -5.69
N ASP A 324 -31.90 1.94 -6.54
CA ASP A 324 -33.18 2.51 -6.14
C ASP A 324 -34.15 1.36 -5.79
N GLU A 325 -34.80 1.42 -4.64
CA GLU A 325 -35.75 0.41 -4.16
C GLU A 325 -37.07 0.37 -4.94
N SER A 326 -37.18 1.11 -6.04
CA SER A 326 -38.33 1.04 -6.91
C SER A 326 -38.46 -0.37 -7.49
N GLY A 327 -39.30 -1.22 -6.88
CA GLY A 327 -39.50 -2.62 -7.21
C GLY A 327 -40.17 -2.87 -8.56
N ALA A 328 -39.73 -2.22 -9.63
CA ALA A 328 -40.16 -2.50 -10.98
C ALA A 328 -39.57 -3.82 -11.48
N ASP A 329 -40.40 -4.67 -12.05
CA ASP A 329 -39.89 -5.89 -12.70
C ASP A 329 -39.15 -5.52 -13.99
N LEU A 330 -37.81 -5.61 -13.95
CA LEU A 330 -36.90 -5.29 -15.05
C LEU A 330 -36.51 -6.52 -15.89
N THR A 331 -37.16 -7.66 -15.69
CA THR A 331 -36.81 -8.93 -16.34
C THR A 331 -36.92 -8.86 -17.86
N GLU A 332 -38.01 -8.26 -18.37
CA GLU A 332 -38.24 -8.09 -19.79
C GLU A 332 -37.27 -7.09 -20.42
N ALA A 333 -37.01 -5.98 -19.73
CA ALA A 333 -36.01 -4.98 -20.14
C ALA A 333 -34.60 -5.58 -20.17
N THR A 334 -34.24 -6.40 -19.19
CA THR A 334 -32.95 -7.09 -19.12
C THR A 334 -32.78 -8.05 -20.30
N THR A 335 -33.78 -8.82 -20.62
CA THR A 335 -33.72 -9.76 -21.74
C THR A 335 -33.55 -9.01 -23.07
N THR A 336 -34.38 -7.99 -23.32
CA THR A 336 -34.33 -7.19 -24.55
C THR A 336 -32.99 -6.46 -24.72
N LEU A 337 -32.53 -5.76 -23.69
CA LEU A 337 -31.25 -5.03 -23.75
C LEU A 337 -30.06 -5.98 -23.84
N SER A 338 -30.11 -7.15 -23.20
CA SER A 338 -29.07 -8.17 -23.31
C SER A 338 -28.91 -8.64 -24.77
N GLU A 339 -30.00 -8.90 -25.49
CA GLU A 339 -29.93 -9.28 -26.90
C GLU A 339 -29.36 -8.15 -27.77
N VAL A 340 -29.82 -6.91 -27.56
CA VAL A 340 -29.36 -5.72 -28.29
C VAL A 340 -27.85 -5.53 -28.11
N PHE A 341 -27.36 -5.54 -26.87
CA PHE A 341 -25.94 -5.30 -26.57
C PHE A 341 -25.05 -6.46 -27.02
N LYS A 342 -25.46 -7.72 -26.81
CA LYS A 342 -24.72 -8.88 -27.32
C LYS A 342 -24.55 -8.86 -28.82
N LYS A 343 -25.63 -8.52 -29.55
CA LYS A 343 -25.63 -8.40 -31.01
C LYS A 343 -24.75 -7.25 -31.48
N ALA A 344 -24.88 -6.06 -30.86
CA ALA A 344 -24.09 -4.88 -31.22
C ALA A 344 -22.59 -5.09 -31.01
N LEU A 345 -22.22 -5.70 -29.89
CA LEU A 345 -20.83 -5.92 -29.49
C LEU A 345 -20.23 -7.22 -30.07
N ASN A 346 -21.04 -8.04 -30.73
CA ASN A 346 -20.64 -9.37 -31.20
C ASN A 346 -19.98 -10.21 -30.09
N ASN A 347 -20.55 -10.15 -28.88
CA ASN A 347 -20.03 -10.82 -27.68
C ASN A 347 -21.13 -11.55 -26.92
N ASP A 348 -21.27 -12.84 -27.21
CA ASP A 348 -22.30 -13.70 -26.58
C ASP A 348 -22.04 -14.00 -25.10
N LYS A 349 -20.78 -13.81 -24.64
CA LYS A 349 -20.37 -14.08 -23.25
C LYS A 349 -20.66 -12.91 -22.30
N LEU A 350 -20.98 -11.73 -22.84
CA LEU A 350 -21.26 -10.56 -22.02
C LEU A 350 -22.52 -10.79 -21.18
N THR A 351 -22.39 -10.63 -19.87
CA THR A 351 -23.52 -10.59 -18.96
C THR A 351 -24.06 -9.16 -18.90
N VAL A 352 -25.34 -8.98 -19.23
CA VAL A 352 -25.98 -7.67 -19.14
C VAL A 352 -27.07 -7.73 -18.06
N LYS A 353 -27.04 -6.77 -17.14
CA LYS A 353 -28.06 -6.55 -16.11
C LYS A 353 -28.68 -5.18 -16.30
N VAL A 354 -29.96 -5.04 -15.93
CA VAL A 354 -30.65 -3.76 -15.89
C VAL A 354 -31.06 -3.50 -14.45
N GLU A 355 -30.64 -2.38 -13.91
CA GLU A 355 -30.90 -1.99 -12.52
C GLU A 355 -31.37 -0.53 -12.49
N ASN A 356 -32.17 -0.19 -11.49
CA ASN A 356 -32.52 1.20 -11.22
C ASN A 356 -31.43 1.79 -10.31
N LEU A 357 -30.63 2.71 -10.84
CA LEU A 357 -29.64 3.44 -10.03
C LEU A 357 -30.22 4.77 -9.59
N LYS A 358 -29.90 5.20 -8.37
CA LYS A 358 -30.34 6.48 -7.80
C LYS A 358 -29.88 7.68 -8.62
N ASN A 359 -28.68 7.62 -9.20
CA ASN A 359 -28.15 8.67 -10.06
C ASN A 359 -28.52 8.38 -11.52
N SER A 360 -29.46 9.18 -12.10
CA SER A 360 -29.91 9.04 -13.47
C SER A 360 -28.90 9.47 -14.54
N ASP A 361 -27.82 10.23 -14.15
CA ASP A 361 -26.83 10.70 -15.12
C ASP A 361 -25.90 9.56 -15.55
N VAL A 362 -25.79 8.49 -14.76
CA VAL A 362 -24.99 7.30 -15.07
C VAL A 362 -25.81 6.36 -15.94
N ALA A 363 -25.41 6.18 -17.18
CA ALA A 363 -26.13 5.32 -18.14
C ALA A 363 -25.74 3.84 -18.03
N SER A 364 -24.44 3.57 -17.87
CA SER A 364 -23.90 2.21 -17.84
C SER A 364 -22.71 2.11 -16.90
N VAL A 365 -22.57 0.96 -16.28
CA VAL A 365 -21.46 0.62 -15.38
C VAL A 365 -20.98 -0.77 -15.76
N LEU A 366 -19.65 -0.93 -15.91
CA LEU A 366 -19.05 -2.23 -16.13
C LEU A 366 -18.46 -2.73 -14.81
N THR A 367 -18.90 -3.90 -14.36
CA THR A 367 -18.37 -4.55 -13.18
C THR A 367 -17.62 -5.82 -13.55
N LEU A 368 -16.58 -6.12 -12.80
CA LEU A 368 -15.82 -7.37 -12.90
C LEU A 368 -15.83 -8.04 -11.54
N SER A 369 -15.90 -9.37 -11.51
CA SER A 369 -15.77 -10.08 -10.25
C SER A 369 -14.42 -9.74 -9.58
N GLU A 370 -14.39 -9.65 -8.26
CA GLU A 370 -13.17 -9.35 -7.49
C GLU A 370 -12.04 -10.33 -7.81
N GLN A 371 -12.36 -11.62 -7.95
CA GLN A 371 -11.38 -12.63 -8.34
C GLN A 371 -10.82 -12.43 -9.75
N GLY A 372 -11.69 -12.08 -10.72
CA GLY A 372 -11.29 -11.77 -12.08
C GLY A 372 -10.34 -10.56 -12.14
N ARG A 373 -10.62 -9.56 -11.32
CA ARG A 373 -9.78 -8.36 -11.18
C ARG A 373 -8.41 -8.67 -10.61
N ARG A 374 -8.36 -9.33 -9.47
CA ARG A 374 -7.08 -9.70 -8.84
C ARG A 374 -6.22 -10.55 -9.77
N MET A 375 -6.86 -11.43 -10.55
CA MET A 375 -6.19 -12.20 -11.57
C MET A 375 -5.61 -11.31 -12.68
N GLN A 376 -6.38 -10.32 -13.17
CA GLN A 376 -5.88 -9.35 -14.17
C GLN A 376 -4.70 -8.53 -13.64
N ASP A 377 -4.79 -8.01 -12.42
CA ASP A 377 -3.73 -7.21 -11.81
C ASP A 377 -2.46 -8.03 -11.59
N MET A 378 -2.60 -9.27 -11.15
CA MET A 378 -1.48 -10.21 -11.04
C MET A 378 -0.84 -10.49 -12.40
N MET A 379 -1.63 -10.65 -13.45
CA MET A 379 -1.11 -10.87 -14.80
C MET A 379 -0.43 -9.64 -15.39
N LYS A 380 -0.93 -8.44 -15.15
CA LYS A 380 -0.25 -7.18 -15.54
C LYS A 380 1.14 -7.11 -14.90
N MET A 381 1.25 -7.50 -13.64
CA MET A 381 2.51 -7.54 -12.91
C MET A 381 3.49 -8.57 -13.51
N TYR A 382 3.01 -9.77 -13.87
CA TYR A 382 3.84 -10.79 -14.56
C TYR A 382 4.26 -10.34 -15.97
N ALA A 383 3.38 -9.69 -16.72
CA ALA A 383 3.69 -9.15 -18.05
C ALA A 383 4.76 -8.04 -17.98
N ALA A 384 4.69 -7.17 -16.98
CA ALA A 384 5.69 -6.14 -16.72
C ALA A 384 7.04 -6.74 -16.29
N GLY A 385 7.04 -7.92 -15.66
CA GLY A 385 8.23 -8.68 -15.27
C GLY A 385 8.90 -9.46 -16.40
N GLY A 386 8.45 -9.32 -17.66
CA GLY A 386 9.09 -9.96 -18.84
C GLY A 386 8.67 -11.42 -19.12
N MET A 387 7.74 -11.98 -18.39
CA MET A 387 7.14 -13.31 -18.65
C MET A 387 5.88 -13.22 -19.54
N GLY A 388 5.89 -12.32 -20.52
CA GLY A 388 4.79 -12.08 -21.45
C GLY A 388 4.58 -13.26 -22.41
N GLY A 389 3.43 -13.92 -22.30
CA GLY A 389 3.04 -15.02 -23.20
C GLY A 389 1.57 -15.38 -23.14
N MET A 390 0.80 -14.81 -22.21
CA MET A 390 -0.65 -15.11 -22.13
C MET A 390 -1.47 -13.90 -22.56
N ASP A 391 -2.43 -14.12 -23.46
CA ASP A 391 -3.34 -13.10 -23.93
C ASP A 391 -4.30 -12.71 -22.77
N PRO A 392 -4.32 -11.43 -22.34
CA PRO A 392 -5.24 -10.96 -21.30
C PRO A 392 -6.71 -11.20 -21.62
N SER A 393 -7.05 -11.34 -22.92
CA SER A 393 -8.43 -11.60 -23.35
C SER A 393 -8.95 -13.00 -22.98
N MET A 394 -8.08 -13.95 -22.67
CA MET A 394 -8.49 -15.29 -22.20
C MET A 394 -9.15 -15.27 -20.82
N PHE A 395 -8.97 -14.19 -20.05
CA PHE A 395 -9.52 -14.03 -18.69
C PHE A 395 -10.63 -12.97 -18.60
N ALA A 396 -11.13 -12.52 -19.77
CA ALA A 396 -12.25 -11.59 -19.86
C ALA A 396 -13.62 -12.19 -19.46
N ALA A 397 -13.61 -13.30 -18.70
CA ALA A 397 -14.78 -14.19 -18.62
C ALA A 397 -15.95 -13.68 -17.77
N ASP A 398 -15.76 -12.74 -16.84
CA ASP A 398 -16.80 -12.36 -15.89
C ASP A 398 -17.09 -10.85 -15.88
N GLN A 399 -17.24 -10.27 -17.06
CA GLN A 399 -17.69 -8.88 -17.19
C GLN A 399 -19.21 -8.81 -17.13
N THR A 400 -19.73 -7.99 -16.22
CA THR A 400 -21.15 -7.67 -16.16
C THR A 400 -21.35 -6.20 -16.50
N LEU A 401 -22.10 -5.95 -17.58
CA LEU A 401 -22.54 -4.60 -17.95
C LEU A 401 -23.87 -4.32 -17.28
N THR A 402 -23.89 -3.40 -16.33
CA THR A 402 -25.13 -2.95 -15.69
C THR A 402 -25.60 -1.66 -16.37
N LEU A 403 -26.82 -1.67 -16.87
CA LEU A 403 -27.50 -0.55 -17.50
C LEU A 403 -28.50 0.07 -16.52
N ASN A 404 -28.51 1.39 -16.47
CA ASN A 404 -29.38 2.13 -15.57
C ASN A 404 -30.73 2.39 -16.22
N ALA A 405 -31.79 1.72 -15.78
CA ALA A 405 -33.15 1.91 -16.30
C ALA A 405 -33.72 3.33 -16.08
N ASN A 406 -33.14 4.10 -15.14
CA ASN A 406 -33.54 5.48 -14.91
C ASN A 406 -32.93 6.47 -15.92
N ASN A 407 -31.88 6.07 -16.66
CA ASN A 407 -31.22 6.92 -17.65
C ASN A 407 -32.02 7.03 -18.96
N GLU A 408 -32.14 8.25 -19.50
CA GLU A 408 -32.93 8.55 -20.69
C GLU A 408 -32.39 7.85 -21.95
N LEU A 409 -31.06 7.69 -22.09
CA LEU A 409 -30.46 7.03 -23.25
C LEU A 409 -30.72 5.52 -23.22
N VAL A 410 -30.72 4.90 -22.04
CA VAL A 410 -31.05 3.48 -21.88
C VAL A 410 -32.54 3.24 -22.19
N LYS A 411 -33.44 4.13 -21.73
CA LYS A 411 -34.86 4.10 -22.09
C LYS A 411 -35.07 4.23 -23.60
N TYR A 412 -34.36 5.18 -24.23
CA TYR A 412 -34.43 5.34 -25.68
C TYR A 412 -34.02 4.08 -26.44
N ILE A 413 -32.95 3.40 -26.02
CA ILE A 413 -32.51 2.14 -26.64
C ILE A 413 -33.54 1.03 -26.47
N LEU A 414 -34.17 0.96 -25.29
CA LEU A 414 -35.22 -0.02 -25.02
C LEU A 414 -36.47 0.20 -25.91
N ASP A 415 -36.90 1.46 -26.02
CA ASP A 415 -38.11 1.84 -26.78
C ASP A 415 -37.90 1.75 -28.30
N ASN A 416 -36.67 1.91 -28.77
CA ASN A 416 -36.34 1.99 -30.21
C ASN A 416 -35.39 0.87 -30.66
N LYS A 417 -35.49 -0.33 -30.11
CA LYS A 417 -34.59 -1.46 -30.33
C LYS A 417 -34.27 -1.80 -31.79
N ASP A 418 -35.19 -1.50 -32.70
CA ASP A 418 -35.06 -1.77 -34.14
C ASP A 418 -34.47 -0.58 -34.93
N SER A 419 -34.11 0.52 -34.28
CA SER A 419 -33.49 1.69 -34.93
C SER A 419 -32.08 1.38 -35.40
N GLU A 420 -31.71 1.88 -36.59
CA GLU A 420 -30.37 1.76 -37.18
C GLU A 420 -29.26 2.38 -36.33
N HIS A 421 -29.59 3.29 -35.40
CA HIS A 421 -28.66 3.98 -34.53
C HIS A 421 -28.36 3.24 -33.21
N VAL A 422 -29.23 2.31 -32.82
CA VAL A 422 -29.15 1.59 -31.55
C VAL A 422 -27.83 0.81 -31.39
N PRO A 423 -27.32 0.08 -32.41
CA PRO A 423 -26.02 -0.59 -32.27
C PRO A 423 -24.90 0.37 -31.97
N MET A 424 -24.90 1.56 -32.59
CA MET A 424 -23.87 2.58 -32.37
C MET A 424 -23.94 3.16 -30.93
N PHE A 425 -25.14 3.37 -30.38
CA PHE A 425 -25.33 3.82 -29.00
C PHE A 425 -24.93 2.73 -27.99
N ALA A 426 -25.30 1.49 -28.26
CA ALA A 426 -24.93 0.34 -27.41
C ALA A 426 -23.37 0.17 -27.31
N GLU A 427 -22.69 0.24 -28.45
CA GLU A 427 -21.22 0.21 -28.50
C GLU A 427 -20.62 1.42 -27.77
N GLN A 428 -21.21 2.62 -27.92
CA GLN A 428 -20.71 3.83 -27.24
C GLN A 428 -20.86 3.73 -25.73
N LEU A 429 -22.02 3.27 -25.24
CA LEU A 429 -22.23 3.07 -23.80
C LEU A 429 -21.29 2.01 -23.20
N TYR A 430 -21.04 0.93 -23.94
CA TYR A 430 -20.09 -0.08 -23.52
C TYR A 430 -18.66 0.47 -23.41
N ASP A 431 -18.20 1.20 -24.44
CA ASP A 431 -16.85 1.78 -24.43
C ASP A 431 -16.71 2.85 -23.36
N LEU A 432 -17.74 3.65 -23.06
CA LEU A 432 -17.75 4.60 -21.96
C LEU A 432 -17.63 3.88 -20.59
N ALA A 433 -18.37 2.79 -20.41
CA ALA A 433 -18.27 1.98 -19.20
C ALA A 433 -16.89 1.30 -19.08
N MET A 434 -16.31 0.87 -20.21
CA MET A 434 -14.94 0.33 -20.26
C MET A 434 -13.91 1.36 -19.83
N LEU A 435 -14.00 2.60 -20.31
CA LEU A 435 -13.07 3.68 -19.98
C LEU A 435 -13.00 4.00 -18.49
N SER A 436 -14.11 3.78 -17.77
CA SER A 436 -14.16 3.94 -16.31
C SER A 436 -13.44 2.80 -15.56
N ASN A 437 -13.05 1.73 -16.25
CA ASN A 437 -12.42 0.56 -15.67
C ASN A 437 -10.98 0.37 -16.11
N GLN A 438 -10.71 0.59 -17.40
CA GLN A 438 -9.39 0.40 -18.00
C GLN A 438 -9.25 1.22 -19.29
N PRO A 439 -8.01 1.59 -19.69
CA PRO A 439 -7.79 2.24 -20.96
C PRO A 439 -8.24 1.35 -22.12
N LEU A 440 -8.86 1.93 -23.14
CA LEU A 440 -9.14 1.24 -24.39
C LEU A 440 -7.84 0.92 -25.13
N SER A 441 -7.80 -0.21 -25.83
CA SER A 441 -6.71 -0.51 -26.77
C SER A 441 -6.68 0.53 -27.91
N VAL A 442 -5.56 0.63 -28.63
CA VAL A 442 -5.38 1.59 -29.73
C VAL A 442 -6.51 1.46 -30.77
N ASP A 443 -6.86 0.22 -31.12
CA ASP A 443 -7.90 -0.06 -32.11
C ASP A 443 -9.30 0.30 -31.59
N GLN A 444 -9.59 -0.01 -30.34
CA GLN A 444 -10.85 0.36 -29.66
C GLN A 444 -10.97 1.88 -29.53
N MET A 445 -9.89 2.56 -29.13
CA MET A 445 -9.89 4.03 -29.03
C MET A 445 -10.15 4.68 -30.40
N THR A 446 -9.56 4.16 -31.48
CA THR A 446 -9.77 4.67 -32.83
C THR A 446 -11.23 4.52 -33.25
N LYS A 447 -11.86 3.37 -32.99
CA LYS A 447 -13.28 3.13 -33.25
C LYS A 447 -14.17 4.03 -32.41
N PHE A 448 -13.86 4.17 -31.10
CA PHE A 448 -14.58 5.04 -30.17
C PHE A 448 -14.60 6.50 -30.64
N VAL A 449 -13.42 7.06 -31.00
CA VAL A 449 -13.33 8.45 -31.50
C VAL A 449 -14.12 8.64 -32.78
N LYS A 450 -14.01 7.70 -33.75
CA LYS A 450 -14.77 7.76 -35.00
C LYS A 450 -16.28 7.75 -34.71
N ARG A 451 -16.76 6.81 -33.91
CA ARG A 451 -18.17 6.69 -33.53
C ARG A 451 -18.69 7.92 -32.79
N SER A 452 -17.88 8.49 -31.88
CA SER A 452 -18.22 9.73 -31.19
C SER A 452 -18.42 10.89 -32.16
N ASN A 453 -17.57 11.00 -33.21
CA ASN A 453 -17.73 12.00 -34.26
C ASN A 453 -19.00 11.75 -35.09
N ASP A 454 -19.31 10.49 -35.43
CA ASP A 454 -20.50 10.13 -36.17
C ASP A 454 -21.79 10.47 -35.38
N ILE A 455 -21.79 10.22 -34.06
CA ILE A 455 -22.89 10.62 -33.17
C ILE A 455 -23.06 12.14 -33.14
N MET A 456 -21.98 12.91 -33.02
CA MET A 456 -22.06 14.39 -33.05
C MET A 456 -22.61 14.90 -34.39
N LEU A 457 -22.26 14.25 -35.50
CA LEU A 457 -22.79 14.63 -36.83
C LEU A 457 -24.31 14.37 -36.95
N LEU A 458 -24.86 13.39 -36.23
CA LEU A 458 -26.32 13.19 -36.20
C LEU A 458 -27.09 14.36 -35.59
N LEU A 459 -26.46 15.07 -34.62
CA LEU A 459 -27.04 16.23 -33.95
C LEU A 459 -27.03 17.49 -34.85
N THR A 460 -26.28 17.48 -35.93
CA THR A 460 -26.19 18.61 -36.88
C THR A 460 -27.11 18.50 -38.07
N LYS A 461 -27.82 17.37 -38.22
CA LYS A 461 -28.80 17.11 -39.24
C LYS A 461 -30.24 17.23 -38.66
#